data_b129891397bad69e09e2f0d23075c002
#
_entry.id   b129891397bad69e09e2f0d23075c002
#
_cell.length_a   1.000
_cell.length_b   1.000
_cell.length_c   1.000
_cell.angle_alpha   90.00
_cell.angle_beta   90.00
_cell.angle_gamma   90.00
#
_symmetry.space_group_name_H-M   'P 1'
#
loop_
_entity.id
_entity.type
_entity.pdbx_description
1 polymer ?
#
loop_
_entity_poly.entity_id
_entity_poly.type
_entity_poly.pdbx_seq_one_letter_code
_entity_poly.pdbx_strand_id
1 'polypeptide(L)'
;MKHLSALDYLCIDIANNVGKQGDFLGDKDTFENRIQWVKDNINNLPDYYDKAEDKYQYIKAVMALADVLAGKPTGHTVALDAICSGISIMSAITGCLKGCKATGLVATGYRPDAYTAVTDAMNRMLSKQGIQTSISRKVAKDAVMQSSYGSTRKPKETFGKDTPELRAFEDACMEVAPEAFKLMRVLIDAWNPNTLEHSWYMPDAFSVKIKVLEEKETKIYIKELDDACVTMHTKENKPVKRGVSLTANAIHSIDSFILRSMVRRCSYDVENITEVLSVINDELAAPTSYTVIPDKMEELLALYDAMNIPDTRILDYITPDTVNAVPKKYLLQLKNTISMMLHYGSFDILTIHDCIRCAPSNCNAVRYWYAEILSELADSNILDCIYEQITGTQRKFRKAVPNIASLIRQADYQLS
;
A
#
# COMPACT_ATOMS: atom_id res chain seq x y z
N MET A 1 16.17 -8.60 3.17
CA MET A 1 16.13 -7.34 2.38
C MET A 1 17.56 -6.86 2.14
N LYS A 2 17.92 -6.57 0.88
CA LYS A 2 19.26 -6.07 0.50
C LYS A 2 19.45 -4.63 0.95
N HIS A 3 20.56 -4.35 1.60
CA HIS A 3 20.96 -3.00 2.00
C HIS A 3 21.75 -2.33 0.86
N LEU A 4 21.36 -1.13 0.46
CA LEU A 4 21.93 -0.36 -0.64
C LEU A 4 22.52 0.95 -0.11
N SER A 5 23.54 1.49 -0.79
CA SER A 5 24.11 2.80 -0.44
C SER A 5 23.19 3.95 -0.88
N ALA A 6 23.37 5.14 -0.30
CA ALA A 6 22.66 6.34 -0.75
C ALA A 6 22.93 6.65 -2.24
N LEU A 7 24.16 6.41 -2.71
CA LEU A 7 24.52 6.58 -4.12
C LEU A 7 23.79 5.58 -5.02
N ASP A 8 23.63 4.32 -4.58
CA ASP A 8 22.87 3.31 -5.34
C ASP A 8 21.40 3.74 -5.48
N TYR A 9 20.80 4.34 -4.44
CA TYR A 9 19.42 4.86 -4.54
C TYR A 9 19.29 6.04 -5.50
N LEU A 10 20.28 6.92 -5.59
CA LEU A 10 20.31 7.97 -6.64
C LEU A 10 20.37 7.34 -8.04
N CYS A 11 21.21 6.31 -8.24
CA CYS A 11 21.25 5.58 -9.49
C CYS A 11 19.90 4.92 -9.83
N ILE A 12 19.25 4.30 -8.84
CA ILE A 12 17.92 3.70 -9.02
C ILE A 12 16.89 4.76 -9.42
N ASP A 13 16.88 5.92 -8.78
CA ASP A 13 15.95 7.00 -9.13
C ASP A 13 16.16 7.54 -10.55
N ILE A 14 17.41 7.71 -10.98
CA ILE A 14 17.74 8.07 -12.36
C ILE A 14 17.20 7.01 -13.34
N ALA A 15 17.47 5.74 -13.06
CA ALA A 15 17.05 4.62 -13.87
C ALA A 15 15.52 4.47 -13.96
N ASN A 16 14.82 4.75 -12.87
CA ASN A 16 13.34 4.75 -12.83
C ASN A 16 12.78 5.83 -13.76
N ASN A 17 13.35 7.03 -13.72
CA ASN A 17 12.85 8.19 -14.45
C ASN A 17 13.25 8.20 -15.94
N VAL A 18 14.36 7.55 -16.33
CA VAL A 18 14.73 7.44 -17.75
C VAL A 18 13.77 6.52 -18.51
N GLY A 19 13.18 5.54 -17.83
CA GLY A 19 12.30 4.56 -18.43
C GLY A 19 13.05 3.54 -19.32
N LYS A 20 12.34 2.90 -20.24
CA LYS A 20 12.92 1.89 -21.11
C LYS A 20 13.89 2.49 -22.16
N GLN A 21 15.12 1.94 -22.24
CA GLN A 21 16.14 2.33 -23.20
C GLN A 21 16.74 1.07 -23.86
N GLY A 22 16.31 0.77 -25.08
CA GLY A 22 16.72 -0.46 -25.77
C GLY A 22 16.30 -1.72 -24.98
N ASP A 23 17.28 -2.52 -24.58
CA ASP A 23 17.05 -3.74 -23.76
C ASP A 23 16.91 -3.43 -22.26
N PHE A 24 17.32 -2.25 -21.79
CA PHE A 24 17.13 -1.81 -20.41
C PHE A 24 15.66 -1.47 -20.15
N LEU A 25 15.10 -2.04 -19.08
CA LEU A 25 13.66 -1.98 -18.80
C LEU A 25 13.26 -0.84 -17.85
N GLY A 26 14.20 0.04 -17.45
CA GLY A 26 13.92 1.14 -16.54
C GLY A 26 13.51 0.64 -15.16
N ASP A 27 12.42 1.16 -14.64
CA ASP A 27 11.84 0.80 -13.34
C ASP A 27 11.36 -0.67 -13.25
N LYS A 28 11.32 -1.41 -14.36
CA LYS A 28 10.97 -2.84 -14.40
C LYS A 28 12.19 -3.76 -14.27
N ASP A 29 13.39 -3.20 -14.26
CA ASP A 29 14.63 -3.97 -14.11
C ASP A 29 14.98 -4.23 -12.63
N THR A 30 15.95 -5.09 -12.37
CA THR A 30 16.47 -5.32 -11.00
C THR A 30 17.23 -4.09 -10.48
N PHE A 31 17.41 -3.97 -9.19
CA PHE A 31 18.21 -2.89 -8.61
C PHE A 31 19.64 -2.90 -9.15
N GLU A 32 20.23 -4.09 -9.29
CA GLU A 32 21.57 -4.27 -9.84
C GLU A 32 21.67 -3.71 -11.25
N ASN A 33 20.75 -4.06 -12.13
CA ASN A 33 20.74 -3.61 -13.52
C ASN A 33 20.51 -2.10 -13.62
N ARG A 34 19.61 -1.53 -12.78
CA ARG A 34 19.39 -0.08 -12.71
C ARG A 34 20.67 0.66 -12.31
N ILE A 35 21.33 0.21 -11.26
CA ILE A 35 22.59 0.79 -10.77
C ILE A 35 23.67 0.66 -11.85
N GLN A 36 23.78 -0.51 -12.46
CA GLN A 36 24.80 -0.78 -13.49
C GLN A 36 24.57 0.08 -14.73
N TRP A 37 23.31 0.21 -15.19
CA TRP A 37 22.99 1.06 -16.34
C TRP A 37 23.43 2.51 -16.13
N VAL A 38 23.21 3.08 -14.95
CA VAL A 38 23.66 4.46 -14.63
C VAL A 38 25.19 4.55 -14.62
N LYS A 39 25.88 3.56 -14.04
CA LYS A 39 27.35 3.51 -14.01
C LYS A 39 27.95 3.45 -15.42
N ASP A 40 27.36 2.65 -16.29
CA ASP A 40 27.81 2.49 -17.67
C ASP A 40 27.56 3.74 -18.52
N ASN A 41 26.55 4.54 -18.18
CA ASN A 41 26.17 5.75 -18.88
C ASN A 41 26.57 7.05 -18.15
N ILE A 42 27.40 6.98 -17.10
CA ILE A 42 27.68 8.11 -16.19
C ILE A 42 28.10 9.39 -16.90
N ASN A 43 28.88 9.28 -17.99
CA ASN A 43 29.37 10.41 -18.77
C ASN A 43 28.34 10.92 -19.81
N ASN A 44 27.33 10.16 -20.12
CA ASN A 44 26.36 10.41 -21.18
C ASN A 44 24.93 10.62 -20.64
N LEU A 45 24.74 10.70 -19.33
CA LEU A 45 23.41 10.91 -18.74
C LEU A 45 22.65 12.13 -19.31
N PRO A 46 23.32 13.28 -19.63
CA PRO A 46 22.65 14.41 -20.25
C PRO A 46 22.04 14.10 -21.64
N ASP A 47 22.57 13.12 -22.40
CA ASP A 47 22.08 12.75 -23.72
C ASP A 47 20.68 12.09 -23.68
N TYR A 48 20.23 11.71 -22.49
CA TYR A 48 18.91 11.12 -22.25
C TYR A 48 17.85 12.14 -21.79
N TYR A 49 18.18 13.42 -21.60
CA TYR A 49 17.23 14.43 -21.10
C TYR A 49 15.93 14.51 -21.91
N ASP A 50 16.03 14.44 -23.23
CA ASP A 50 14.85 14.50 -24.12
C ASP A 50 14.22 13.12 -24.39
N LYS A 51 14.88 12.04 -23.99
CA LYS A 51 14.43 10.65 -24.18
C LYS A 51 13.80 10.04 -22.94
N ALA A 52 13.99 10.68 -21.78
CA ALA A 52 13.50 10.17 -20.50
C ALA A 52 11.97 10.17 -20.45
N GLU A 53 11.40 9.12 -19.84
CA GLU A 53 9.96 8.95 -19.67
C GLU A 53 9.38 10.04 -18.76
N ASP A 54 10.05 10.32 -17.61
CA ASP A 54 9.80 11.51 -16.79
C ASP A 54 10.99 12.47 -16.88
N LYS A 55 10.96 13.32 -17.89
CA LYS A 55 12.04 14.24 -18.23
C LYS A 55 12.51 15.08 -17.03
N TYR A 56 11.59 15.69 -16.30
CA TYR A 56 11.95 16.65 -15.25
C TYR A 56 12.50 15.97 -14.00
N GLN A 57 11.94 14.83 -13.62
CA GLN A 57 12.46 14.04 -12.49
C GLN A 57 13.82 13.45 -12.85
N TYR A 58 13.99 12.98 -14.09
CA TYR A 58 15.27 12.48 -14.58
C TYR A 58 16.37 13.55 -14.49
N ILE A 59 16.14 14.75 -15.07
CA ILE A 59 17.10 15.86 -15.01
C ILE A 59 17.47 16.19 -13.57
N LYS A 60 16.46 16.30 -12.69
CA LYS A 60 16.66 16.60 -11.25
C LYS A 60 17.53 15.53 -10.58
N ALA A 61 17.29 14.25 -10.85
CA ALA A 61 18.06 13.15 -10.28
C ALA A 61 19.51 13.12 -10.81
N VAL A 62 19.72 13.39 -12.10
CA VAL A 62 21.07 13.50 -12.71
C VAL A 62 21.84 14.69 -12.10
N MET A 63 21.20 15.85 -11.91
CA MET A 63 21.83 17.00 -11.26
C MET A 63 22.22 16.67 -9.81
N ALA A 64 21.36 16.00 -9.07
CA ALA A 64 21.66 15.55 -7.71
C ALA A 64 22.87 14.61 -7.66
N LEU A 65 22.96 13.66 -8.61
CA LEU A 65 24.13 12.78 -8.72
C LEU A 65 25.41 13.58 -9.00
N ALA A 66 25.35 14.56 -9.91
CA ALA A 66 26.51 15.42 -10.21
C ALA A 66 26.97 16.22 -8.97
N ASP A 67 26.04 16.76 -8.19
CA ASP A 67 26.37 17.48 -6.95
C ASP A 67 27.03 16.55 -5.93
N VAL A 68 26.50 15.34 -5.72
CA VAL A 68 27.10 14.34 -4.81
C VAL A 68 28.49 13.93 -5.25
N LEU A 69 28.70 13.68 -6.55
CA LEU A 69 30.04 13.35 -7.09
C LEU A 69 31.03 14.51 -6.95
N ALA A 70 30.55 15.75 -6.94
CA ALA A 70 31.34 16.95 -6.65
C ALA A 70 31.52 17.23 -5.15
N GLY A 71 31.08 16.34 -4.27
CA GLY A 71 31.16 16.50 -2.82
C GLY A 71 30.20 17.55 -2.22
N LYS A 72 29.16 17.92 -2.97
CA LYS A 72 28.16 18.91 -2.50
C LYS A 72 26.95 18.19 -1.89
N PRO A 73 26.33 18.79 -0.84
CA PRO A 73 25.08 18.28 -0.30
C PRO A 73 23.93 18.45 -1.32
N THR A 74 23.00 17.51 -1.30
CA THR A 74 21.78 17.60 -2.12
C THR A 74 20.53 17.40 -1.24
N GLY A 75 19.47 18.18 -1.51
CA GLY A 75 18.15 18.00 -0.93
C GLY A 75 17.24 17.11 -1.80
N HIS A 76 17.80 16.33 -2.72
CA HIS A 76 17.05 15.45 -3.59
C HIS A 76 16.39 14.31 -2.80
N THR A 77 15.13 14.02 -3.16
CA THR A 77 14.37 12.92 -2.59
C THR A 77 14.16 11.83 -3.63
N VAL A 78 14.49 10.60 -3.28
CA VAL A 78 14.24 9.40 -4.08
C VAL A 78 12.80 8.95 -3.89
N ALA A 79 12.13 8.56 -4.97
CA ALA A 79 10.80 7.98 -4.96
C ALA A 79 10.89 6.46 -4.87
N LEU A 80 10.18 5.87 -3.91
CA LEU A 80 9.99 4.44 -3.77
C LEU A 80 8.50 4.14 -3.88
N ASP A 81 8.12 3.31 -4.85
CA ASP A 81 6.73 3.03 -5.20
C ASP A 81 6.34 1.57 -4.97
N ALA A 82 5.11 1.32 -4.54
CA ALA A 82 4.59 -0.02 -4.35
C ALA A 82 4.06 -0.61 -5.67
N ILE A 83 4.16 -1.93 -5.81
CA ILE A 83 3.63 -2.62 -6.99
C ILE A 83 2.18 -2.99 -6.74
N CYS A 84 1.23 -2.25 -7.36
CA CYS A 84 -0.21 -2.55 -7.30
C CYS A 84 -0.70 -2.75 -5.86
N SER A 85 -0.71 -1.65 -5.07
CA SER A 85 -0.99 -1.65 -3.62
C SER A 85 -2.28 -2.40 -3.24
N GLY A 86 -3.35 -2.32 -4.04
CA GLY A 86 -4.58 -3.07 -3.78
C GLY A 86 -4.40 -4.59 -3.77
N ILE A 87 -3.72 -5.17 -4.77
CA ILE A 87 -3.40 -6.62 -4.78
C ILE A 87 -2.39 -6.95 -3.69
N SER A 88 -1.38 -6.09 -3.49
CA SER A 88 -0.34 -6.23 -2.49
C SER A 88 -0.94 -6.37 -1.08
N ILE A 89 -1.73 -5.40 -0.65
CA ILE A 89 -2.37 -5.37 0.67
C ILE A 89 -3.30 -6.57 0.86
N MET A 90 -4.21 -6.82 -0.09
CA MET A 90 -5.11 -7.97 -0.01
C MET A 90 -4.36 -9.30 0.07
N SER A 91 -3.25 -9.43 -0.67
CA SER A 91 -2.43 -10.65 -0.65
C SER A 91 -1.71 -10.84 0.69
N ALA A 92 -1.20 -9.76 1.30
CA ALA A 92 -0.58 -9.80 2.62
C ALA A 92 -1.60 -10.25 3.68
N ILE A 93 -2.75 -9.57 3.78
CA ILE A 93 -3.75 -9.84 4.83
C ILE A 93 -4.50 -11.17 4.67
N THR A 94 -4.51 -11.77 3.47
CA THR A 94 -5.09 -13.11 3.22
C THR A 94 -4.05 -14.23 3.20
N GLY A 95 -2.76 -13.90 3.20
CA GLY A 95 -1.68 -14.87 3.03
C GLY A 95 -1.58 -15.45 1.62
N CYS A 96 -2.01 -14.71 0.59
CA CYS A 96 -1.98 -15.14 -0.81
C CYS A 96 -0.55 -15.14 -1.37
N LEU A 97 0.16 -16.27 -1.30
CA LEU A 97 1.54 -16.35 -1.76
C LEU A 97 1.72 -15.97 -3.24
N LYS A 98 0.78 -16.35 -4.11
CA LYS A 98 0.85 -16.00 -5.54
C LYS A 98 0.78 -14.48 -5.74
N GLY A 99 -0.18 -13.83 -5.12
CA GLY A 99 -0.30 -12.37 -5.20
C GLY A 99 0.87 -11.64 -4.56
N CYS A 100 1.38 -12.13 -3.41
CA CYS A 100 2.61 -11.59 -2.80
C CYS A 100 3.83 -11.71 -3.72
N LYS A 101 3.98 -12.81 -4.47
CA LYS A 101 5.04 -12.96 -5.48
C LYS A 101 4.84 -11.99 -6.64
N ALA A 102 3.63 -11.84 -7.14
CA ALA A 102 3.33 -10.95 -8.27
C ALA A 102 3.55 -9.47 -7.94
N THR A 103 3.45 -9.08 -6.66
CA THR A 103 3.61 -7.71 -6.18
C THR A 103 4.93 -7.45 -5.44
N GLY A 104 5.88 -8.38 -5.48
CA GLY A 104 7.19 -8.20 -4.85
C GLY A 104 7.20 -8.26 -3.32
N LEU A 105 6.09 -8.63 -2.67
CA LEU A 105 6.05 -8.81 -1.22
C LEU A 105 6.83 -10.02 -0.73
N VAL A 106 7.09 -10.98 -1.60
CA VAL A 106 7.89 -12.18 -1.32
C VAL A 106 8.99 -12.26 -2.36
N ALA A 107 10.18 -12.65 -1.94
CA ALA A 107 11.36 -12.76 -2.81
C ALA A 107 11.11 -13.73 -3.98
N THR A 108 11.44 -13.28 -5.19
CA THR A 108 11.27 -14.02 -6.45
C THR A 108 12.57 -14.20 -7.21
N GLY A 109 13.65 -13.52 -6.80
CA GLY A 109 14.92 -13.47 -7.52
C GLY A 109 14.93 -12.53 -8.74
N TYR A 110 13.79 -11.88 -9.04
CA TYR A 110 13.64 -10.88 -10.08
C TYR A 110 12.65 -9.79 -9.60
N ARG A 111 12.59 -8.66 -10.30
CA ARG A 111 11.58 -7.63 -10.02
C ARG A 111 10.26 -8.04 -10.67
N PRO A 112 9.22 -8.36 -9.88
CA PRO A 112 7.93 -8.76 -10.42
C PRO A 112 7.11 -7.56 -10.92
N ASP A 113 6.09 -7.86 -11.74
CA ASP A 113 5.08 -6.89 -12.20
C ASP A 113 3.72 -7.59 -12.30
N ALA A 114 2.84 -7.29 -11.36
CA ALA A 114 1.50 -7.88 -11.29
C ALA A 114 0.68 -7.63 -12.56
N TYR A 115 0.87 -6.48 -13.21
CA TYR A 115 0.16 -6.14 -14.46
C TYR A 115 0.60 -7.03 -15.60
N THR A 116 1.90 -7.26 -15.74
CA THR A 116 2.47 -8.20 -16.74
C THR A 116 2.00 -9.63 -16.44
N ALA A 117 2.04 -10.06 -15.17
CA ALA A 117 1.61 -11.40 -14.79
C ALA A 117 0.14 -11.68 -15.18
N VAL A 118 -0.77 -10.72 -14.95
CA VAL A 118 -2.17 -10.86 -15.37
C VAL A 118 -2.29 -10.83 -16.90
N THR A 119 -1.56 -9.95 -17.59
CA THR A 119 -1.61 -9.85 -19.05
C THR A 119 -1.13 -11.14 -19.73
N ASP A 120 -0.03 -11.73 -19.24
CA ASP A 120 0.51 -12.98 -19.76
C ASP A 120 -0.42 -14.17 -19.52
N ALA A 121 -1.02 -14.23 -18.33
CA ALA A 121 -2.02 -15.25 -18.01
C ALA A 121 -3.25 -15.13 -18.94
N MET A 122 -3.73 -13.92 -19.17
CA MET A 122 -4.83 -13.61 -20.06
C MET A 122 -4.54 -14.04 -21.52
N ASN A 123 -3.37 -13.62 -22.05
CA ASN A 123 -2.95 -13.97 -23.43
C ASN A 123 -2.80 -15.50 -23.59
N ARG A 124 -2.25 -16.19 -22.59
CA ARG A 124 -2.14 -17.64 -22.59
C ARG A 124 -3.51 -18.33 -22.62
N MET A 125 -4.50 -17.80 -21.89
CA MET A 125 -5.88 -18.34 -21.88
C MET A 125 -6.60 -18.11 -23.20
N LEU A 126 -6.46 -16.92 -23.80
CA LEU A 126 -7.00 -16.62 -25.14
C LEU A 126 -6.40 -17.50 -26.22
N SER A 127 -5.09 -17.69 -26.23
CA SER A 127 -4.40 -18.57 -27.16
C SER A 127 -4.87 -20.02 -27.07
N LYS A 128 -5.10 -20.54 -25.85
CA LYS A 128 -5.69 -21.88 -25.64
C LYS A 128 -7.12 -22.03 -26.18
N GLN A 129 -7.85 -20.95 -26.29
CA GLN A 129 -9.19 -20.91 -26.89
C GLN A 129 -9.16 -20.70 -28.41
N GLY A 130 -7.97 -20.63 -29.02
CA GLY A 130 -7.79 -20.38 -30.45
C GLY A 130 -8.00 -18.93 -30.87
N ILE A 131 -8.06 -18.00 -29.91
CA ILE A 131 -8.26 -16.58 -30.17
C ILE A 131 -6.89 -15.94 -30.41
N GLN A 132 -6.65 -15.46 -31.62
CA GLN A 132 -5.39 -14.83 -32.06
C GLN A 132 -5.38 -13.33 -31.71
N THR A 133 -5.64 -12.99 -30.47
CA THR A 133 -5.56 -11.61 -29.96
C THR A 133 -4.46 -11.53 -28.93
N SER A 134 -3.62 -10.50 -28.99
CA SER A 134 -2.60 -10.19 -28.00
C SER A 134 -2.94 -8.90 -27.28
N ILE A 135 -3.24 -9.00 -26.01
CA ILE A 135 -3.48 -7.85 -25.14
C ILE A 135 -2.14 -7.33 -24.62
N SER A 136 -1.91 -6.03 -24.78
CA SER A 136 -0.69 -5.41 -24.23
C SER A 136 -0.87 -5.07 -22.74
N ARG A 137 0.25 -5.03 -22.00
CA ARG A 137 0.28 -4.60 -20.61
C ARG A 137 -0.36 -3.21 -20.40
N LYS A 138 -0.13 -2.28 -21.34
CA LYS A 138 -0.66 -0.92 -21.30
C LYS A 138 -2.21 -0.92 -21.30
N VAL A 139 -2.84 -1.77 -22.09
CA VAL A 139 -4.29 -1.93 -22.16
C VAL A 139 -4.84 -2.56 -20.86
N ALA A 140 -4.17 -3.59 -20.34
CA ALA A 140 -4.62 -4.32 -19.17
C ALA A 140 -4.41 -3.55 -17.85
N LYS A 141 -3.39 -2.68 -17.74
CA LYS A 141 -2.95 -2.02 -16.51
C LYS A 141 -4.11 -1.35 -15.76
N ASP A 142 -4.87 -0.48 -16.44
CA ASP A 142 -5.96 0.27 -15.82
C ASP A 142 -7.10 -0.65 -15.36
N ALA A 143 -7.39 -1.71 -16.13
CA ALA A 143 -8.40 -2.69 -15.77
C ALA A 143 -7.98 -3.48 -14.52
N VAL A 144 -6.72 -3.94 -14.44
CA VAL A 144 -6.17 -4.64 -13.26
C VAL A 144 -6.20 -3.74 -12.03
N MET A 145 -5.67 -2.52 -12.16
CA MET A 145 -5.63 -1.55 -11.06
C MET A 145 -7.02 -1.29 -10.49
N GLN A 146 -7.99 -0.91 -11.34
CA GLN A 146 -9.32 -0.59 -10.86
C GLN A 146 -10.09 -1.82 -10.37
N SER A 147 -9.84 -3.01 -10.94
CA SER A 147 -10.45 -4.26 -10.45
C SER A 147 -9.95 -4.65 -9.07
N SER A 148 -8.71 -4.33 -8.71
CA SER A 148 -8.17 -4.59 -7.37
C SER A 148 -8.89 -3.80 -6.27
N TYR A 149 -9.63 -2.76 -6.65
CA TYR A 149 -10.51 -1.97 -5.76
C TYR A 149 -12.00 -2.24 -5.96
N GLY A 150 -12.36 -3.31 -6.67
CA GLY A 150 -13.73 -3.77 -6.84
C GLY A 150 -14.47 -3.18 -8.04
N SER A 151 -13.81 -2.43 -8.93
CA SER A 151 -14.44 -1.93 -10.15
C SER A 151 -14.76 -3.07 -11.11
N THR A 152 -16.04 -3.23 -11.47
CA THR A 152 -16.51 -4.13 -12.54
C THR A 152 -16.76 -3.38 -13.84
N ARG A 153 -16.76 -2.03 -13.79
CA ARG A 153 -17.07 -1.19 -14.95
C ARG A 153 -15.87 -1.08 -15.89
N LYS A 154 -14.68 -0.76 -15.36
CA LYS A 154 -13.48 -0.54 -16.17
C LYS A 154 -13.06 -1.77 -16.99
N PRO A 155 -13.04 -3.01 -16.46
CA PRO A 155 -12.78 -4.19 -17.27
C PRO A 155 -13.76 -4.36 -18.44
N LYS A 156 -15.06 -4.09 -18.21
CA LYS A 156 -16.09 -4.16 -19.27
C LYS A 156 -15.92 -3.10 -20.33
N GLU A 157 -15.50 -1.90 -19.94
CA GLU A 157 -15.16 -0.82 -20.89
C GLU A 157 -13.92 -1.16 -21.71
N THR A 158 -12.92 -1.82 -21.10
CA THR A 158 -11.65 -2.16 -21.75
C THR A 158 -11.78 -3.37 -22.68
N PHE A 159 -12.47 -4.42 -22.24
CA PHE A 159 -12.50 -5.72 -22.93
C PHE A 159 -13.86 -6.06 -23.57
N GLY A 160 -14.87 -5.21 -23.36
CA GLY A 160 -16.24 -5.48 -23.82
C GLY A 160 -17.04 -6.29 -22.79
N LYS A 161 -18.38 -6.22 -22.91
CA LYS A 161 -19.29 -6.98 -22.06
C LYS A 161 -19.50 -8.38 -22.67
N ASP A 162 -19.44 -9.42 -21.83
CA ASP A 162 -19.70 -10.83 -22.20
C ASP A 162 -18.73 -11.41 -23.25
N THR A 163 -17.56 -10.80 -23.43
CA THR A 163 -16.51 -11.22 -24.38
C THR A 163 -15.62 -12.32 -23.81
N PRO A 164 -14.91 -13.09 -24.66
CA PRO A 164 -13.87 -14.01 -24.23
C PRO A 164 -12.71 -13.31 -23.52
N GLU A 165 -12.35 -12.09 -23.95
CA GLU A 165 -11.29 -11.28 -23.37
C GLU A 165 -11.64 -10.87 -21.94
N LEU A 166 -12.87 -10.47 -21.64
CA LEU A 166 -13.29 -10.15 -20.28
C LEU A 166 -13.22 -11.38 -19.37
N ARG A 167 -13.67 -12.54 -19.85
CA ARG A 167 -13.58 -13.80 -19.08
C ARG A 167 -12.13 -14.20 -18.81
N ALA A 168 -11.28 -14.13 -19.85
CA ALA A 168 -9.86 -14.40 -19.71
C ALA A 168 -9.18 -13.45 -18.73
N PHE A 169 -9.59 -12.17 -18.69
CA PHE A 169 -9.12 -11.19 -17.71
C PHE A 169 -9.53 -11.56 -16.28
N GLU A 170 -10.79 -11.90 -16.05
CA GLU A 170 -11.29 -12.29 -14.72
C GLU A 170 -10.60 -13.56 -14.22
N ASP A 171 -10.43 -14.56 -15.09
CA ASP A 171 -9.73 -15.81 -14.77
C ASP A 171 -8.25 -15.57 -14.52
N ALA A 172 -7.59 -14.70 -15.28
CA ALA A 172 -6.19 -14.32 -15.07
C ALA A 172 -5.97 -13.62 -13.72
N CYS A 173 -6.86 -12.71 -13.33
CA CYS A 173 -6.84 -12.11 -12.00
C CYS A 173 -6.94 -13.15 -10.89
N MET A 174 -7.85 -14.13 -11.05
CA MET A 174 -8.00 -15.25 -10.10
C MET A 174 -6.82 -16.21 -10.11
N GLU A 175 -6.08 -16.36 -11.22
CA GLU A 175 -4.87 -17.18 -11.28
C GLU A 175 -3.70 -16.52 -10.56
N VAL A 176 -3.52 -15.19 -10.74
CA VAL A 176 -2.40 -14.42 -10.21
C VAL A 176 -2.54 -14.12 -8.71
N ALA A 177 -3.74 -13.79 -8.24
CA ALA A 177 -3.97 -13.42 -6.84
C ALA A 177 -5.32 -13.97 -6.32
N PRO A 178 -5.48 -15.31 -6.22
CA PRO A 178 -6.79 -15.94 -5.96
C PRO A 178 -7.44 -15.48 -4.65
N GLU A 179 -6.70 -15.43 -3.53
CA GLU A 179 -7.27 -15.07 -2.25
C GLU A 179 -7.60 -13.58 -2.17
N ALA A 180 -6.82 -12.72 -2.86
CA ALA A 180 -7.09 -11.30 -2.94
C ALA A 180 -8.42 -11.01 -3.67
N PHE A 181 -8.64 -11.64 -4.81
CA PHE A 181 -9.90 -11.46 -5.56
C PHE A 181 -11.09 -12.18 -4.92
N LYS A 182 -10.87 -13.27 -4.15
CA LYS A 182 -11.93 -13.84 -3.29
C LYS A 182 -12.31 -12.89 -2.17
N LEU A 183 -11.34 -12.26 -1.49
CA LEU A 183 -11.60 -11.27 -0.47
C LEU A 183 -12.39 -10.09 -1.02
N MET A 184 -12.02 -9.58 -2.19
CA MET A 184 -12.75 -8.50 -2.86
C MET A 184 -14.24 -8.84 -3.02
N ARG A 185 -14.57 -10.06 -3.46
CA ARG A 185 -15.96 -10.50 -3.58
C ARG A 185 -16.68 -10.53 -2.23
N VAL A 186 -16.02 -11.03 -1.18
CA VAL A 186 -16.57 -11.03 0.19
C VAL A 186 -16.87 -9.60 0.67
N LEU A 187 -16.00 -8.64 0.38
CA LEU A 187 -16.21 -7.23 0.77
C LEU A 187 -17.34 -6.58 -0.06
N ILE A 188 -17.52 -6.95 -1.32
CA ILE A 188 -18.66 -6.51 -2.13
C ILE A 188 -19.98 -7.04 -1.51
N ASP A 189 -20.01 -8.31 -1.11
CA ASP A 189 -21.17 -8.96 -0.51
C ASP A 189 -21.46 -8.48 0.92
N ALA A 190 -20.50 -7.84 1.59
CA ALA A 190 -20.67 -7.22 2.90
C ALA A 190 -21.47 -5.90 2.86
N TRP A 191 -21.85 -5.41 1.68
CA TRP A 191 -22.67 -4.22 1.53
C TRP A 191 -24.03 -4.36 2.21
N ASN A 192 -24.34 -3.45 3.15
CA ASN A 192 -25.67 -3.38 3.76
C ASN A 192 -26.60 -2.43 2.96
N PRO A 193 -27.64 -2.96 2.30
CA PRO A 193 -28.54 -2.15 1.46
C PRO A 193 -29.49 -1.23 2.24
N ASN A 194 -29.54 -1.34 3.57
CA ASN A 194 -30.48 -0.61 4.43
C ASN A 194 -29.81 0.47 5.28
N THR A 195 -28.48 0.61 5.19
CA THR A 195 -27.74 1.61 5.99
C THR A 195 -27.55 2.92 5.21
N LEU A 196 -27.39 4.02 5.97
CA LEU A 196 -26.98 5.33 5.44
C LEU A 196 -25.48 5.54 5.47
N GLU A 197 -24.75 4.70 6.26
CA GLU A 197 -23.31 4.81 6.45
C GLU A 197 -22.73 3.44 6.78
N HIS A 198 -21.52 3.18 6.31
CA HIS A 198 -20.65 2.11 6.78
C HIS A 198 -19.49 2.74 7.55
N SER A 199 -19.13 2.19 8.70
CA SER A 199 -18.02 2.71 9.53
C SER A 199 -17.23 1.60 10.18
N TRP A 200 -15.94 1.86 10.43
CA TRP A 200 -15.03 1.01 11.19
C TRP A 200 -13.86 1.81 11.74
N TYR A 201 -13.13 1.24 12.68
CA TYR A 201 -11.91 1.80 13.24
C TYR A 201 -10.69 1.03 12.72
N MET A 202 -9.61 1.77 12.48
CA MET A 202 -8.29 1.23 12.14
C MET A 202 -7.46 1.02 13.42
N PRO A 203 -6.33 0.28 13.38
CA PRO A 203 -5.52 -0.02 14.56
C PRO A 203 -5.06 1.21 15.35
N ASP A 204 -4.90 2.34 14.68
CA ASP A 204 -4.51 3.64 15.25
C ASP A 204 -5.72 4.50 15.71
N ALA A 205 -6.87 3.87 15.97
CA ALA A 205 -8.11 4.52 16.33
C ALA A 205 -8.61 5.57 15.31
N PHE A 206 -8.16 5.48 14.05
CA PHE A 206 -8.71 6.32 12.99
C PHE A 206 -10.10 5.80 12.58
N SER A 207 -11.12 6.66 12.72
CA SER A 207 -12.50 6.34 12.34
C SER A 207 -12.71 6.53 10.84
N VAL A 208 -13.03 5.44 10.14
CA VAL A 208 -13.43 5.46 8.73
C VAL A 208 -14.96 5.52 8.65
N LYS A 209 -15.51 6.47 7.88
CA LYS A 209 -16.95 6.65 7.69
C LYS A 209 -17.27 6.87 6.22
N ILE A 210 -18.14 6.04 5.68
CA ILE A 210 -18.55 6.07 4.27
C ILE A 210 -20.04 6.28 4.19
N LYS A 211 -20.46 7.45 3.74
CA LYS A 211 -21.87 7.72 3.46
C LYS A 211 -22.35 6.94 2.25
N VAL A 212 -23.52 6.36 2.35
CA VAL A 212 -24.21 5.73 1.22
C VAL A 212 -24.90 6.83 0.43
N LEU A 213 -24.52 7.00 -0.84
CA LEU A 213 -25.00 8.08 -1.69
C LEU A 213 -25.73 7.51 -2.91
N GLU A 214 -27.00 7.89 -3.07
CA GLU A 214 -27.77 7.64 -4.28
C GLU A 214 -27.54 8.80 -5.26
N GLU A 215 -27.21 8.46 -6.52
CA GLU A 215 -27.13 9.44 -7.59
C GLU A 215 -28.55 9.71 -8.13
N LYS A 216 -28.93 10.99 -8.13
CA LYS A 216 -30.20 11.45 -8.69
C LYS A 216 -29.94 12.36 -9.87
N GLU A 217 -30.47 11.96 -10.99
CA GLU A 217 -30.48 12.76 -12.22
C GLU A 217 -31.76 13.56 -12.31
N THR A 218 -31.63 14.88 -12.40
CA THR A 218 -32.76 15.81 -12.58
C THR A 218 -32.59 16.56 -13.90
N LYS A 219 -33.53 16.42 -14.79
CA LYS A 219 -33.58 17.17 -16.05
C LYS A 219 -34.32 18.47 -15.84
N ILE A 220 -33.67 19.58 -16.13
CA ILE A 220 -34.24 20.93 -16.05
C ILE A 220 -34.36 21.45 -17.48
N TYR A 221 -35.60 21.76 -17.90
CA TYR A 221 -35.89 22.34 -19.21
C TYR A 221 -35.99 23.86 -19.08
N ILE A 222 -35.21 24.60 -19.86
CA ILE A 222 -35.18 26.05 -19.86
C ILE A 222 -36.02 26.54 -21.01
N LYS A 223 -37.26 26.99 -20.71
CA LYS A 223 -38.21 27.45 -21.72
C LYS A 223 -37.74 28.63 -22.56
N GLU A 224 -36.95 29.53 -21.95
CA GLU A 224 -36.41 30.71 -22.61
C GLU A 224 -35.29 30.37 -23.62
N LEU A 225 -34.84 29.12 -23.66
CA LEU A 225 -33.83 28.59 -24.58
C LEU A 225 -34.37 27.41 -25.41
N ASP A 226 -35.60 27.56 -25.93
CA ASP A 226 -36.27 26.56 -26.76
C ASP A 226 -36.26 25.15 -26.13
N ASP A 227 -36.64 25.08 -24.86
CA ASP A 227 -36.63 23.84 -24.05
C ASP A 227 -35.25 23.13 -23.97
N ALA A 228 -34.18 23.87 -24.06
CA ALA A 228 -32.84 23.31 -23.85
C ALA A 228 -32.77 22.55 -22.51
N CYS A 229 -32.28 21.31 -22.56
CA CYS A 229 -32.25 20.43 -21.41
C CYS A 229 -30.89 20.48 -20.74
N VAL A 230 -30.85 20.85 -19.45
CA VAL A 230 -29.70 20.73 -18.58
C VAL A 230 -29.92 19.56 -17.63
N THR A 231 -29.01 18.61 -17.63
CA THR A 231 -29.04 17.49 -16.70
C THR A 231 -28.18 17.82 -15.48
N MET A 232 -28.82 17.85 -14.30
CA MET A 232 -28.16 18.07 -13.03
C MET A 232 -28.02 16.73 -12.28
N HIS A 233 -26.80 16.37 -11.92
CA HIS A 233 -26.51 15.20 -11.10
C HIS A 233 -26.32 15.62 -9.64
N THR A 234 -27.16 15.10 -8.74
CA THR A 234 -27.07 15.33 -7.30
C THR A 234 -26.86 14.01 -6.58
N LYS A 235 -26.22 14.05 -5.40
CA LYS A 235 -26.04 12.89 -4.53
C LYS A 235 -26.81 13.10 -3.25
N GLU A 236 -27.72 12.19 -2.96
CA GLU A 236 -28.52 12.18 -1.73
C GLU A 236 -28.06 11.03 -0.83
N ASN A 237 -27.96 11.29 0.51
CA ASN A 237 -27.64 10.24 1.45
C ASN A 237 -28.86 9.34 1.68
N LYS A 238 -28.93 8.24 0.97
CA LYS A 238 -30.02 7.27 1.01
C LYS A 238 -29.51 5.86 0.90
N PRO A 239 -30.23 4.86 1.45
CA PRO A 239 -29.91 3.45 1.25
C PRO A 239 -29.92 3.06 -0.23
N VAL A 240 -28.88 2.33 -0.65
CA VAL A 240 -28.71 1.84 -2.03
C VAL A 240 -28.56 0.33 -2.02
N LYS A 241 -29.31 -0.36 -2.89
CA LYS A 241 -29.36 -1.84 -2.94
C LYS A 241 -27.99 -2.49 -3.18
N ARG A 242 -27.10 -1.83 -3.91
CA ARG A 242 -25.77 -2.34 -4.25
C ARG A 242 -24.77 -1.19 -4.27
N GLY A 243 -23.57 -1.41 -3.71
CA GLY A 243 -22.48 -0.46 -3.77
C GLY A 243 -21.14 -1.20 -3.83
N VAL A 244 -20.22 -0.67 -4.60
CA VAL A 244 -18.84 -1.19 -4.72
C VAL A 244 -17.83 -0.35 -3.95
N SER A 245 -18.27 0.82 -3.44
CA SER A 245 -17.41 1.77 -2.72
C SER A 245 -16.85 1.20 -1.42
N LEU A 246 -17.56 0.27 -0.77
CA LEU A 246 -17.13 -0.36 0.47
C LEU A 246 -15.78 -1.08 0.30
N THR A 247 -15.64 -1.89 -0.75
CA THR A 247 -14.39 -2.63 -1.04
C THR A 247 -13.22 -1.68 -1.24
N ALA A 248 -13.40 -0.67 -2.09
CA ALA A 248 -12.36 0.31 -2.35
C ALA A 248 -11.92 1.03 -1.07
N ASN A 249 -12.89 1.50 -0.27
CA ASN A 249 -12.59 2.22 0.96
C ASN A 249 -12.00 1.32 2.05
N ALA A 250 -12.39 0.05 2.14
CA ALA A 250 -11.77 -0.90 3.08
C ALA A 250 -10.27 -1.08 2.77
N ILE A 251 -9.91 -1.28 1.50
CA ILE A 251 -8.51 -1.41 1.09
C ILE A 251 -7.76 -0.09 1.23
N HIS A 252 -8.33 1.05 0.80
CA HIS A 252 -7.71 2.36 0.98
C HIS A 252 -7.52 2.75 2.45
N SER A 253 -8.39 2.30 3.35
CA SER A 253 -8.21 2.57 4.78
C SER A 253 -7.00 1.84 5.36
N ILE A 254 -6.70 0.62 4.86
CA ILE A 254 -5.50 -0.12 5.24
C ILE A 254 -4.26 0.53 4.63
N ASP A 255 -4.31 0.94 3.36
CA ASP A 255 -3.24 1.69 2.70
C ASP A 255 -2.90 2.99 3.45
N SER A 256 -3.93 3.75 3.79
CA SER A 256 -3.82 4.95 4.63
C SER A 256 -3.22 4.68 6.02
N PHE A 257 -3.57 3.54 6.64
CA PHE A 257 -2.98 3.12 7.91
C PHE A 257 -1.48 2.83 7.75
N ILE A 258 -1.08 2.16 6.66
CA ILE A 258 0.34 1.92 6.36
C ILE A 258 1.09 3.25 6.32
N LEU A 259 0.58 4.23 5.56
CA LEU A 259 1.22 5.55 5.44
C LEU A 259 1.30 6.30 6.77
N ARG A 260 0.24 6.31 7.57
CA ARG A 260 0.26 6.94 8.91
C ARG A 260 1.24 6.26 9.85
N SER A 261 1.33 4.91 9.82
CA SER A 261 2.34 4.14 10.56
C SER A 261 3.75 4.45 10.08
N MET A 262 3.97 4.59 8.76
CA MET A 262 5.26 5.00 8.19
C MET A 262 5.70 6.36 8.72
N VAL A 263 4.82 7.36 8.68
CA VAL A 263 5.11 8.71 9.18
C VAL A 263 5.51 8.65 10.66
N ARG A 264 4.74 7.97 11.51
CA ARG A 264 5.01 7.87 12.96
C ARG A 264 6.33 7.14 13.27
N ARG A 265 6.73 6.17 12.44
CA ARG A 265 7.99 5.42 12.63
C ARG A 265 9.21 6.12 12.05
N CYS A 266 9.02 7.06 11.13
CA CYS A 266 10.11 7.81 10.49
C CYS A 266 10.31 9.19 11.11
N SER A 267 9.24 9.93 11.45
CA SER A 267 9.31 11.31 11.97
C SER A 267 8.74 11.36 13.39
N TYR A 268 9.61 11.55 14.38
CA TYR A 268 9.27 11.53 15.80
C TYR A 268 10.27 12.35 16.61
N ASP A 269 9.89 12.73 17.83
CA ASP A 269 10.77 13.34 18.81
C ASP A 269 11.67 12.27 19.46
N VAL A 270 12.98 12.40 19.26
CA VAL A 270 13.98 11.41 19.72
C VAL A 270 14.08 11.39 21.25
N GLU A 271 13.97 12.55 21.91
CA GLU A 271 14.06 12.66 23.37
C GLU A 271 12.86 11.95 24.00
N ASN A 272 11.66 12.31 23.54
CA ASN A 272 10.40 11.69 24.02
C ASN A 272 10.40 10.17 23.82
N ILE A 273 10.78 9.67 22.65
CA ILE A 273 10.82 8.23 22.36
C ILE A 273 11.87 7.51 23.21
N THR A 274 12.97 8.16 23.54
CA THR A 274 14.00 7.60 24.44
C THR A 274 13.49 7.50 25.87
N GLU A 275 12.76 8.51 26.35
CA GLU A 275 12.11 8.46 27.67
C GLU A 275 11.07 7.34 27.75
N VAL A 276 10.20 7.23 26.74
CA VAL A 276 9.20 6.15 26.64
C VAL A 276 9.87 4.77 26.65
N LEU A 277 11.01 4.60 25.96
CA LEU A 277 11.75 3.34 25.99
C LEU A 277 12.28 3.01 27.41
N SER A 278 12.73 4.02 28.15
CA SER A 278 13.14 3.83 29.55
C SER A 278 11.98 3.36 30.41
N VAL A 279 10.83 4.04 30.33
CA VAL A 279 9.59 3.67 31.04
C VAL A 279 9.17 2.22 30.74
N ILE A 280 9.20 1.82 29.47
CA ILE A 280 8.87 0.44 29.07
C ILE A 280 9.88 -0.56 29.65
N ASN A 281 11.18 -0.24 29.67
CA ASN A 281 12.20 -1.11 30.23
C ASN A 281 12.04 -1.30 31.74
N ASP A 282 11.74 -0.22 32.46
CA ASP A 282 11.53 -0.24 33.91
C ASP A 282 10.30 -1.10 34.27
N GLU A 283 9.18 -0.95 33.55
CA GLU A 283 7.96 -1.77 33.74
C GLU A 283 8.22 -3.25 33.41
N LEU A 284 8.99 -3.55 32.35
CA LEU A 284 9.33 -4.94 32.02
C LEU A 284 10.24 -5.59 33.06
N ALA A 285 11.09 -4.81 33.74
CA ALA A 285 11.99 -5.28 34.79
C ALA A 285 11.28 -5.43 36.16
N ALA A 286 10.44 -4.49 36.51
CA ALA A 286 9.73 -4.44 37.79
C ALA A 286 8.29 -3.91 37.59
N PRO A 287 7.33 -4.80 37.27
CA PRO A 287 5.95 -4.40 37.02
C PRO A 287 5.31 -3.63 38.19
N THR A 288 4.62 -2.53 37.86
CA THR A 288 4.00 -1.63 38.81
C THR A 288 2.48 -1.83 38.89
N SER A 289 1.78 -1.16 39.81
CA SER A 289 0.33 -1.10 39.87
C SER A 289 -0.13 0.19 39.17
N TYR A 290 -1.08 0.08 38.27
CA TYR A 290 -1.64 1.25 37.60
C TYR A 290 -2.73 1.93 38.42
N THR A 291 -3.05 3.17 38.08
CA THR A 291 -4.14 3.92 38.72
C THR A 291 -5.29 4.22 37.77
N VAL A 292 -5.04 4.94 36.70
CA VAL A 292 -6.06 5.34 35.70
C VAL A 292 -5.41 5.41 34.31
N ILE A 293 -6.09 4.88 33.29
CA ILE A 293 -5.67 5.00 31.91
C ILE A 293 -6.57 6.01 31.17
N PRO A 294 -6.02 6.85 30.30
CA PRO A 294 -6.80 7.76 29.46
C PRO A 294 -7.72 7.00 28.51
N ASP A 295 -8.93 7.53 28.25
CA ASP A 295 -9.93 6.91 27.34
C ASP A 295 -9.33 6.55 25.97
N LYS A 296 -8.47 7.41 25.43
CA LYS A 296 -7.79 7.17 24.13
C LYS A 296 -6.81 6.00 24.18
N MET A 297 -6.14 5.78 25.29
CA MET A 297 -5.27 4.64 25.49
C MET A 297 -6.09 3.35 25.61
N GLU A 298 -7.22 3.39 26.33
CA GLU A 298 -8.15 2.26 26.43
C GLU A 298 -8.67 1.85 25.03
N GLU A 299 -9.07 2.82 24.19
CA GLU A 299 -9.48 2.59 22.80
C GLU A 299 -8.38 1.88 22.00
N LEU A 300 -7.13 2.34 22.10
CA LEU A 300 -5.98 1.74 21.40
C LEU A 300 -5.68 0.31 21.89
N LEU A 301 -5.78 0.07 23.21
CA LEU A 301 -5.61 -1.25 23.80
C LEU A 301 -6.70 -2.23 23.33
N ALA A 302 -7.95 -1.79 23.29
CA ALA A 302 -9.05 -2.61 22.77
C ALA A 302 -8.86 -2.96 21.28
N LEU A 303 -8.37 -2.03 20.48
CA LEU A 303 -8.06 -2.28 19.05
C LEU A 303 -6.86 -3.23 18.90
N TYR A 304 -5.83 -3.12 19.75
CA TYR A 304 -4.74 -4.07 19.79
C TYR A 304 -5.23 -5.50 20.10
N ASP A 305 -6.07 -5.65 21.11
CA ASP A 305 -6.63 -6.95 21.48
C ASP A 305 -7.47 -7.58 20.35
N ALA A 306 -8.25 -6.76 19.65
CA ALA A 306 -9.07 -7.21 18.53
C ALA A 306 -8.25 -7.55 17.27
N MET A 307 -7.31 -6.69 16.91
CA MET A 307 -6.58 -6.77 15.62
C MET A 307 -5.20 -7.41 15.74
N ASN A 308 -4.59 -7.43 16.93
CA ASN A 308 -3.21 -7.90 17.18
C ASN A 308 -2.17 -7.14 16.34
N ILE A 309 -2.31 -5.81 16.21
CA ILE A 309 -1.35 -4.92 15.53
C ILE A 309 -0.75 -3.95 16.56
N PRO A 310 0.58 -3.96 16.76
CA PRO A 310 1.25 -3.05 17.67
C PRO A 310 1.41 -1.66 17.02
N ASP A 311 0.42 -0.78 17.21
CA ASP A 311 0.51 0.58 16.66
C ASP A 311 1.28 1.54 17.57
N THR A 312 2.17 2.33 16.98
CA THR A 312 3.04 3.28 17.70
C THR A 312 2.31 4.50 18.24
N ARG A 313 1.06 4.74 17.89
CA ARG A 313 0.27 5.85 18.45
C ARG A 313 0.08 5.74 19.96
N ILE A 314 0.11 4.52 20.52
CA ILE A 314 0.00 4.31 21.96
C ILE A 314 1.17 4.94 22.73
N LEU A 315 2.31 5.16 22.08
CA LEU A 315 3.49 5.78 22.71
C LEU A 315 3.22 7.18 23.25
N ASP A 316 2.27 7.91 22.66
CA ASP A 316 1.84 9.24 23.10
C ASP A 316 1.17 9.22 24.51
N TYR A 317 0.80 8.03 24.99
CA TYR A 317 0.07 7.83 26.25
C TYR A 317 0.87 7.00 27.27
N ILE A 318 2.07 6.53 26.93
CA ILE A 318 2.90 5.75 27.85
C ILE A 318 3.67 6.69 28.76
N THR A 319 3.38 6.59 30.05
CA THR A 319 4.03 7.27 31.16
C THR A 319 4.32 6.27 32.29
N PRO A 320 5.10 6.61 33.32
CA PRO A 320 5.30 5.73 34.48
C PRO A 320 3.98 5.29 35.16
N ASP A 321 2.92 6.12 35.07
CA ASP A 321 1.63 5.84 35.70
C ASP A 321 0.67 5.00 34.84
N THR A 322 0.93 4.87 33.54
CA THR A 322 0.02 4.22 32.58
C THR A 322 0.59 2.97 31.90
N VAL A 323 1.92 2.82 31.90
CA VAL A 323 2.63 1.76 31.16
C VAL A 323 2.20 0.35 31.55
N ASN A 324 1.87 0.14 32.82
CA ASN A 324 1.43 -1.15 33.36
C ASN A 324 0.05 -1.61 32.87
N ALA A 325 -0.75 -0.71 32.27
CA ALA A 325 -1.99 -1.07 31.59
C ALA A 325 -1.74 -1.78 30.24
N VAL A 326 -0.53 -1.64 29.68
CA VAL A 326 -0.19 -2.23 28.38
C VAL A 326 0.21 -3.68 28.54
N PRO A 327 -0.42 -4.63 27.82
CA PRO A 327 -0.04 -6.05 27.89
C PRO A 327 1.47 -6.27 27.62
N LYS A 328 2.10 -7.12 28.43
CA LYS A 328 3.55 -7.41 28.32
C LYS A 328 3.98 -7.78 26.88
N LYS A 329 3.15 -8.53 26.16
CA LYS A 329 3.40 -8.86 24.75
C LYS A 329 3.52 -7.60 23.90
N TYR A 330 2.60 -6.65 24.11
CA TYR A 330 2.60 -5.38 23.38
C TYR A 330 3.82 -4.52 23.74
N LEU A 331 4.16 -4.42 25.03
CA LEU A 331 5.38 -3.71 25.49
C LEU A 331 6.64 -4.26 24.82
N LEU A 332 6.78 -5.58 24.70
CA LEU A 332 7.92 -6.20 24.02
C LEU A 332 7.96 -5.86 22.51
N GLN A 333 6.81 -5.82 21.85
CA GLN A 333 6.72 -5.41 20.45
C GLN A 333 7.08 -3.93 20.27
N LEU A 334 6.55 -3.05 21.13
CA LEU A 334 6.87 -1.62 21.12
C LEU A 334 8.35 -1.37 21.41
N LYS A 335 8.93 -2.05 22.40
CA LYS A 335 10.37 -1.98 22.70
C LYS A 335 11.23 -2.29 21.46
N ASN A 336 10.89 -3.36 20.73
CA ASN A 336 11.62 -3.71 19.49
C ASN A 336 11.43 -2.62 18.41
N THR A 337 10.22 -2.13 18.23
CA THR A 337 9.91 -1.06 17.27
C THR A 337 10.69 0.22 17.62
N ILE A 338 10.64 0.68 18.87
CA ILE A 338 11.37 1.86 19.33
C ILE A 338 12.88 1.68 19.15
N SER A 339 13.43 0.50 19.50
CA SER A 339 14.86 0.24 19.32
C SER A 339 15.29 0.38 17.86
N MET A 340 14.45 -0.05 16.92
CA MET A 340 14.70 0.12 15.47
C MET A 340 14.46 1.57 15.01
N MET A 341 13.47 2.29 15.57
CA MET A 341 13.30 3.72 15.32
C MET A 341 14.58 4.48 15.69
N LEU A 342 15.08 4.29 16.90
CA LEU A 342 16.32 4.93 17.36
C LEU A 342 17.58 4.49 16.58
N HIS A 343 17.61 3.25 16.07
CA HIS A 343 18.69 2.77 15.21
C HIS A 343 18.75 3.52 13.86
N TYR A 344 17.61 3.77 13.22
CA TYR A 344 17.55 4.50 11.95
C TYR A 344 17.57 6.02 12.14
N GLY A 345 17.21 6.52 13.32
CA GLY A 345 17.05 7.94 13.61
C GLY A 345 15.74 8.51 13.06
N SER A 346 15.43 9.74 13.49
CA SER A 346 14.24 10.48 13.02
C SER A 346 14.54 11.22 11.72
N PHE A 347 13.64 11.13 10.75
CA PHE A 347 13.73 11.82 9.46
C PHE A 347 12.34 11.99 8.83
N ASP A 348 12.20 13.01 7.98
CA ASP A 348 10.96 13.28 7.29
C ASP A 348 10.79 12.44 6.03
N ILE A 349 9.54 12.06 5.75
CA ILE A 349 9.10 11.42 4.52
C ILE A 349 7.97 12.22 3.87
N LEU A 350 7.87 12.13 2.54
CA LEU A 350 6.74 12.65 1.78
C LEU A 350 5.96 11.48 1.19
N THR A 351 4.66 11.44 1.45
CA THR A 351 3.79 10.41 0.93
C THR A 351 2.89 10.95 -0.17
N ILE A 352 2.87 10.27 -1.32
CA ILE A 352 2.00 10.59 -2.46
C ILE A 352 1.32 9.29 -2.86
N HIS A 353 0.12 9.05 -2.35
CA HIS A 353 -0.53 7.75 -2.42
C HIS A 353 0.38 6.65 -1.86
N ASP A 354 0.67 5.60 -2.64
CA ASP A 354 1.56 4.48 -2.30
C ASP A 354 3.04 4.73 -2.65
N CYS A 355 3.37 5.93 -3.15
CA CYS A 355 4.75 6.38 -3.37
C CYS A 355 5.28 7.13 -2.15
N ILE A 356 6.43 6.71 -1.63
CA ILE A 356 7.10 7.34 -0.48
C ILE A 356 8.40 7.96 -0.97
N ARG A 357 8.61 9.24 -0.64
CA ARG A 357 9.84 9.97 -0.96
C ARG A 357 10.63 10.29 0.30
N CYS A 358 11.94 10.06 0.27
CA CYS A 358 12.85 10.42 1.35
C CYS A 358 14.25 10.73 0.81
N ALA A 359 15.12 11.25 1.64
CA ALA A 359 16.53 11.38 1.30
C ALA A 359 17.14 10.00 0.97
N PRO A 360 18.09 9.91 0.01
CA PRO A 360 18.71 8.64 -0.39
C PRO A 360 19.28 7.83 0.77
N SER A 361 19.82 8.50 1.79
CA SER A 361 20.35 7.87 3.02
C SER A 361 19.31 7.12 3.84
N ASN A 362 18.03 7.50 3.71
CA ASN A 362 16.94 6.98 4.52
C ASN A 362 16.10 5.89 3.81
N CYS A 363 16.41 5.60 2.53
CA CYS A 363 15.63 4.65 1.73
C CYS A 363 15.64 3.22 2.32
N ASN A 364 16.73 2.79 2.95
CA ASN A 364 16.77 1.49 3.62
C ASN A 364 15.80 1.43 4.82
N ALA A 365 15.72 2.51 5.61
CA ALA A 365 14.78 2.62 6.72
C ALA A 365 13.31 2.61 6.22
N VAL A 366 13.01 3.35 5.16
CA VAL A 366 11.67 3.37 4.53
C VAL A 366 11.27 1.98 4.05
N ARG A 367 12.16 1.27 3.33
CA ARG A 367 11.90 -0.11 2.88
C ARG A 367 11.71 -1.08 4.04
N TYR A 368 12.52 -0.95 5.10
CA TYR A 368 12.40 -1.74 6.31
C TYR A 368 11.04 -1.54 6.99
N TRP A 369 10.63 -0.30 7.22
CA TRP A 369 9.36 -0.01 7.88
C TRP A 369 8.15 -0.44 7.07
N TYR A 370 8.19 -0.26 5.76
CA TYR A 370 7.12 -0.72 4.88
C TYR A 370 6.95 -2.25 4.94
N ALA A 371 8.06 -2.98 4.90
CA ALA A 371 8.08 -4.44 5.04
C ALA A 371 7.55 -4.88 6.41
N GLU A 372 7.96 -4.20 7.49
CA GLU A 372 7.57 -4.54 8.85
C GLU A 372 6.07 -4.31 9.07
N ILE A 373 5.53 -3.15 8.65
CA ILE A 373 4.11 -2.86 8.76
C ILE A 373 3.26 -3.86 7.96
N LEU A 374 3.67 -4.21 6.74
CA LEU A 374 2.99 -5.23 5.95
C LEU A 374 3.06 -6.63 6.60
N SER A 375 4.16 -6.94 7.26
CA SER A 375 4.31 -8.20 8.02
C SER A 375 3.39 -8.23 9.24
N GLU A 376 3.28 -7.14 9.97
CA GLU A 376 2.34 -6.99 11.09
C GLU A 376 0.89 -7.15 10.61
N LEU A 377 0.53 -6.52 9.48
CA LEU A 377 -0.77 -6.69 8.84
C LEU A 377 -1.03 -8.13 8.42
N ALA A 378 -0.03 -8.82 7.86
CA ALA A 378 -0.14 -10.22 7.44
C ALA A 378 -0.36 -11.18 8.61
N ASP A 379 0.20 -10.89 9.79
CA ASP A 379 0.01 -11.69 11.02
C ASP A 379 -1.21 -11.27 11.85
N SER A 380 -1.91 -10.21 11.44
CA SER A 380 -3.00 -9.60 12.20
C SER A 380 -4.36 -10.26 11.98
N ASN A 381 -5.33 -9.85 12.82
CA ASN A 381 -6.76 -10.13 12.68
C ASN A 381 -7.53 -8.94 12.08
N ILE A 382 -6.85 -7.99 11.43
CA ILE A 382 -7.47 -6.75 10.93
C ILE A 382 -8.70 -7.02 10.05
N LEU A 383 -8.62 -8.04 9.20
CA LEU A 383 -9.71 -8.40 8.27
C LEU A 383 -10.94 -8.92 9.02
N ASP A 384 -10.75 -9.77 10.04
CA ASP A 384 -11.82 -10.26 10.90
C ASP A 384 -12.55 -9.09 11.57
N CYS A 385 -11.76 -8.16 12.14
CA CYS A 385 -12.27 -7.03 12.89
C CYS A 385 -12.98 -6.00 11.98
N ILE A 386 -12.41 -5.63 10.83
CA ILE A 386 -13.08 -4.72 9.88
C ILE A 386 -14.38 -5.33 9.38
N TYR A 387 -14.39 -6.62 9.04
CA TYR A 387 -15.58 -7.30 8.56
C TYR A 387 -16.69 -7.32 9.62
N GLU A 388 -16.36 -7.64 10.89
CA GLU A 388 -17.29 -7.63 12.01
C GLU A 388 -17.87 -6.23 12.26
N GLN A 389 -17.03 -5.19 12.25
CA GLN A 389 -17.49 -3.80 12.42
C GLN A 389 -18.44 -3.35 11.30
N ILE A 390 -18.22 -3.78 10.07
CA ILE A 390 -19.06 -3.43 8.90
C ILE A 390 -20.39 -4.19 8.93
N THR A 391 -20.37 -5.49 9.25
CA THR A 391 -21.53 -6.38 9.07
C THR A 391 -22.26 -6.71 10.37
N GLY A 392 -21.66 -6.44 11.53
CA GLY A 392 -22.13 -6.92 12.83
C GLY A 392 -22.02 -8.44 13.02
N THR A 393 -21.32 -9.15 12.10
CA THR A 393 -21.22 -10.61 12.09
C THR A 393 -19.78 -11.04 12.21
N GLN A 394 -19.46 -11.90 13.15
CA GLN A 394 -18.13 -12.46 13.31
C GLN A 394 -17.81 -13.43 12.17
N ARG A 395 -16.64 -13.23 11.58
CA ARG A 395 -16.09 -14.12 10.55
C ARG A 395 -14.59 -14.26 10.74
N LYS A 396 -14.10 -15.50 10.74
CA LYS A 396 -12.67 -15.81 10.80
C LYS A 396 -12.12 -16.03 9.38
N PHE A 397 -11.17 -15.20 8.98
CA PHE A 397 -10.47 -15.33 7.70
C PHE A 397 -9.16 -16.09 7.92
N ARG A 398 -9.09 -17.32 7.39
CA ARG A 398 -7.88 -18.12 7.47
C ARG A 398 -6.85 -17.62 6.46
N LYS A 399 -5.61 -17.45 6.92
CA LYS A 399 -4.48 -17.15 6.04
C LYS A 399 -4.18 -18.35 5.16
N ALA A 400 -4.03 -18.15 3.84
CA ALA A 400 -3.70 -19.25 2.91
C ALA A 400 -2.30 -19.81 3.18
N VAL A 401 -1.34 -18.95 3.55
CA VAL A 401 0.00 -19.35 4.02
C VAL A 401 0.23 -18.73 5.40
N PRO A 402 0.34 -19.53 6.48
CA PRO A 402 0.41 -19.00 7.86
C PRO A 402 1.65 -18.17 8.17
N ASN A 403 2.79 -18.46 7.52
CA ASN A 403 4.08 -17.77 7.78
C ASN A 403 4.43 -16.72 6.73
N ILE A 404 3.44 -16.16 6.03
CA ILE A 404 3.66 -15.18 4.96
C ILE A 404 4.41 -13.93 5.45
N ALA A 405 4.18 -13.51 6.69
CA ALA A 405 4.83 -12.35 7.30
C ALA A 405 6.36 -12.47 7.32
N SER A 406 6.88 -13.65 7.66
CA SER A 406 8.33 -13.88 7.67
C SER A 406 8.94 -13.80 6.27
N LEU A 407 8.20 -14.22 5.24
CA LEU A 407 8.62 -14.11 3.84
C LEU A 407 8.58 -12.65 3.36
N ILE A 408 7.61 -11.86 3.82
CA ILE A 408 7.51 -10.44 3.51
C ILE A 408 8.75 -9.68 4.04
N ARG A 409 9.20 -9.92 5.27
CA ARG A 409 10.40 -9.27 5.84
C ARG A 409 11.68 -9.49 5.03
N GLN A 410 11.74 -10.56 4.24
CA GLN A 410 12.95 -10.95 3.49
C GLN A 410 13.00 -10.42 2.05
N ALA A 411 11.90 -9.85 1.55
CA ALA A 411 11.81 -9.43 0.16
C ALA A 411 12.49 -8.07 -0.12
N ASP A 412 12.85 -7.83 -1.39
CA ASP A 412 13.59 -6.65 -1.83
C ASP A 412 12.74 -5.64 -2.61
N TYR A 413 11.65 -6.06 -3.25
CA TYR A 413 10.92 -5.26 -4.22
C TYR A 413 9.52 -4.83 -3.76
N GLN A 414 9.26 -4.75 -2.45
CA GLN A 414 8.00 -4.25 -1.90
C GLN A 414 7.79 -2.77 -2.22
N LEU A 415 8.90 -2.01 -2.13
CA LEU A 415 9.06 -0.65 -2.62
C LEU A 415 10.27 -0.60 -3.55
N SER A 416 10.10 -0.05 -4.75
CA SER A 416 11.17 -0.08 -5.73
C SER A 416 11.13 1.07 -6.74
#